data_7fe3f39c2440f646479c3de8aa9756d0
#
_entry.id   7fe3f39c2440f646479c3de8aa9756d0
#
_cell.length_a   1.000
_cell.length_b   1.000
_cell.length_c   1.000
_cell.angle_alpha   90.00
_cell.angle_beta   90.00
_cell.angle_gamma   90.00
#
_symmetry.space_group_name_H-M   'P 1'
#
loop_
_entity.id
_entity.type
_entity.pdbx_description
1 polymer ?
#
loop_
_entity_poly.entity_id
_entity_poly.type
_entity_poly.pdbx_seq_one_letter_code
_entity_poly.pdbx_strand_id
1 'polypeptide(L)'
;MTNKERFLELCSKVKREGVEDLVKWLEASDFFYAPASTRFHGSYAGGLLEHSLNVYDELVRLLAAYPEVQSSEETAIIITLFHDLCKVNMYGVEKRNRKDANGRWESYDAYTSDEKFHYGGHGMTFPSR
;
A
#
# COMPACT_ATOMS: atom_id res chain seq x y z
N MET A 1 3.58 -7.94 17.31
CA MET A 1 3.52 -8.35 15.89
C MET A 1 3.65 -7.12 15.02
N THR A 2 4.56 -7.14 14.05
CA THR A 2 4.70 -6.04 13.11
C THR A 2 3.58 -6.05 12.08
N ASN A 3 3.42 -4.93 11.36
CA ASN A 3 2.44 -4.86 10.27
C ASN A 3 2.74 -5.89 9.19
N LYS A 4 4.01 -6.08 8.84
CA LYS A 4 4.40 -7.09 7.86
C LYS A 4 4.03 -8.49 8.31
N GLU A 5 4.33 -8.83 9.55
CA GLU A 5 4.00 -10.13 10.11
C GLU A 5 2.49 -10.36 10.10
N ARG A 6 1.73 -9.34 10.48
CA ARG A 6 0.28 -9.43 10.47
C ARG A 6 -0.28 -9.63 9.06
N PHE A 7 0.26 -8.89 8.10
CA PHE A 7 -0.14 -9.02 6.71
C PHE A 7 0.11 -10.44 6.20
N LEU A 8 1.29 -10.98 6.45
CA LEU A 8 1.65 -12.32 6.01
C LEU A 8 0.78 -13.38 6.68
N GLU A 9 0.46 -13.19 7.96
CA GLU A 9 -0.42 -14.11 8.67
C GLU A 9 -1.83 -14.12 8.05
N LEU A 10 -2.37 -12.94 7.75
CA LEU A 10 -3.66 -12.85 7.09
C LEU A 10 -3.64 -13.50 5.70
N CYS A 11 -2.60 -13.28 4.93
CA CYS A 11 -2.47 -13.90 3.60
C CYS A 11 -2.41 -15.41 3.70
N SER A 12 -1.85 -15.96 4.77
CA SER A 12 -1.77 -17.41 4.95
C SER A 12 -3.13 -18.07 5.08
N LYS A 13 -4.17 -17.30 5.39
CA LYS A 13 -5.54 -17.80 5.51
C LYS A 13 -6.25 -17.88 4.15
N VAL A 14 -5.66 -17.34 3.11
CA VAL A 14 -6.22 -17.37 1.77
C VAL A 14 -5.74 -18.64 1.06
N LYS A 15 -6.68 -19.51 0.71
CA LYS A 15 -6.38 -20.82 0.12
C LYS A 15 -6.72 -20.83 -1.37
N ARG A 16 -6.27 -19.81 -2.07
CA ARG A 16 -6.49 -19.71 -3.51
C ARG A 16 -5.20 -19.86 -4.28
N GLU A 17 -5.30 -20.47 -5.45
CA GLU A 17 -4.16 -20.62 -6.33
C GLU A 17 -3.57 -19.25 -6.68
N GLY A 18 -2.25 -19.17 -6.65
CA GLY A 18 -1.53 -17.94 -7.02
C GLY A 18 -1.25 -16.99 -5.87
N VAL A 19 -1.87 -17.17 -4.70
CA VAL A 19 -1.64 -16.25 -3.57
C VAL A 19 -0.20 -16.32 -3.07
N GLU A 20 0.37 -17.51 -2.99
CA GLU A 20 1.75 -17.63 -2.53
C GLU A 20 2.72 -16.92 -3.48
N ASP A 21 2.49 -17.03 -4.78
CA ASP A 21 3.31 -16.34 -5.77
C ASP A 21 3.13 -14.83 -5.70
N LEU A 22 1.90 -14.37 -5.46
CA LEU A 22 1.62 -12.95 -5.27
C LEU A 22 2.36 -12.42 -4.05
N VAL A 23 2.31 -13.14 -2.93
CA VAL A 23 2.99 -12.71 -1.71
C VAL A 23 4.50 -12.63 -1.93
N LYS A 24 5.08 -13.60 -2.62
CA LYS A 24 6.51 -13.56 -2.96
C LYS A 24 6.85 -12.35 -3.81
N TRP A 25 6.00 -12.04 -4.78
CA TRP A 25 6.18 -10.86 -5.60
C TRP A 25 6.12 -9.57 -4.78
N LEU A 26 5.17 -9.50 -3.86
CA LEU A 26 5.03 -8.34 -2.97
C LEU A 26 6.26 -8.18 -2.08
N GLU A 27 6.82 -9.27 -1.57
CA GLU A 27 8.03 -9.22 -0.75
C GLU A 27 9.25 -8.74 -1.54
N ALA A 28 9.30 -9.03 -2.84
CA ALA A 28 10.37 -8.55 -3.71
C ALA A 28 10.15 -7.12 -4.21
N SER A 29 8.93 -6.60 -4.05
CA SER A 29 8.57 -5.24 -4.48
C SER A 29 8.74 -4.25 -3.32
N ASP A 30 8.31 -3.00 -3.54
CA ASP A 30 8.36 -1.99 -2.51
C ASP A 30 7.10 -1.95 -1.63
N PHE A 31 6.19 -2.92 -1.76
CA PHE A 31 4.90 -2.90 -1.08
C PHE A 31 5.00 -2.62 0.43
N PHE A 32 5.95 -3.28 1.09
CA PHE A 32 6.03 -3.22 2.55
C PHE A 32 6.62 -1.90 3.07
N TYR A 33 7.19 -1.08 2.22
CA TYR A 33 7.75 0.20 2.63
C TYR A 33 7.30 1.37 1.76
N ALA A 34 6.45 1.14 0.77
CA ALA A 34 5.90 2.21 -0.06
C ALA A 34 4.93 3.09 0.74
N PRO A 35 4.77 4.36 0.36
CA PRO A 35 3.73 5.20 0.93
C PRO A 35 2.37 4.88 0.32
N ALA A 36 1.31 5.26 1.00
CA ALA A 36 -0.04 5.14 0.46
C ALA A 36 -0.39 6.29 -0.48
N SER A 37 0.25 7.43 -0.30
CA SER A 37 0.06 8.62 -1.13
C SER A 37 1.28 9.51 -1.02
N THR A 38 1.33 10.57 -1.85
CA THR A 38 2.45 11.52 -1.82
C THR A 38 2.17 12.72 -0.92
N ARG A 39 0.90 13.01 -0.62
CA ARG A 39 0.50 14.24 0.11
C ARG A 39 -0.46 14.00 1.25
N PHE A 40 -1.25 12.95 1.19
CA PHE A 40 -2.35 12.72 2.12
C PHE A 40 -1.97 11.69 3.15
N HIS A 41 -2.96 11.05 3.76
CA HIS A 41 -2.67 10.02 4.76
C HIS A 41 -1.76 8.94 4.19
N GLY A 42 -0.89 8.41 5.04
CA GLY A 42 0.01 7.34 4.62
C GLY A 42 1.18 7.77 3.75
N SER A 43 1.50 9.09 3.67
CA SER A 43 2.62 9.58 2.87
C SER A 43 3.95 9.44 3.62
N TYR A 44 4.23 8.24 4.11
CA TYR A 44 5.44 7.88 4.83
C TYR A 44 5.77 6.41 4.56
N ALA A 45 7.00 6.02 4.89
CA ALA A 45 7.44 4.64 4.67
C ALA A 45 6.53 3.66 5.42
N GLY A 46 6.08 2.63 4.71
CA GLY A 46 5.15 1.65 5.27
C GLY A 46 3.69 2.08 5.25
N GLY A 47 3.39 3.25 4.71
CA GLY A 47 2.02 3.78 4.69
C GLY A 47 1.07 2.95 3.85
N LEU A 48 1.53 2.37 2.74
CA LEU A 48 0.68 1.51 1.91
C LEU A 48 0.25 0.26 2.67
N LEU A 49 1.17 -0.40 3.32
CA LEU A 49 0.88 -1.57 4.15
C LEU A 49 -0.06 -1.22 5.28
N GLU A 50 0.22 -0.14 6.00
CA GLU A 50 -0.62 0.32 7.11
C GLU A 50 -2.03 0.63 6.64
N HIS A 51 -2.16 1.33 5.53
CA HIS A 51 -3.46 1.66 4.95
C HIS A 51 -4.25 0.39 4.61
N SER A 52 -3.61 -0.58 3.98
CA SER A 52 -4.26 -1.83 3.61
C SER A 52 -4.79 -2.59 4.84
N LEU A 53 -3.99 -2.62 5.91
CA LEU A 53 -4.42 -3.25 7.16
C LEU A 53 -5.55 -2.47 7.84
N ASN A 54 -5.51 -1.15 7.78
CA ASN A 54 -6.58 -0.33 8.34
C ASN A 54 -7.91 -0.54 7.61
N VAL A 55 -7.86 -0.68 6.29
CA VAL A 55 -9.06 -0.98 5.50
C VAL A 55 -9.63 -2.35 5.89
N TYR A 56 -8.76 -3.32 6.12
CA TYR A 56 -9.20 -4.62 6.61
C TYR A 56 -9.90 -4.50 7.96
N ASP A 57 -9.30 -3.78 8.91
CA ASP A 57 -9.89 -3.60 10.23
C ASP A 57 -11.25 -2.90 10.17
N GLU A 58 -11.39 -1.91 9.30
CA GLU A 58 -12.67 -1.23 9.10
C GLU A 58 -13.73 -2.16 8.54
N LEU A 59 -13.37 -2.99 7.56
CA LEU A 59 -14.32 -3.95 7.00
C LEU A 59 -14.77 -4.95 8.05
N VAL A 60 -13.85 -5.46 8.87
CA VAL A 60 -14.19 -6.40 9.95
C VAL A 60 -15.19 -5.76 10.92
N ARG A 61 -14.98 -4.50 11.28
CA ARG A 61 -15.90 -3.78 12.15
C ARG A 61 -17.29 -3.61 11.51
N LEU A 62 -17.33 -3.28 10.23
CA LEU A 62 -18.59 -3.11 9.51
C LEU A 62 -19.35 -4.43 9.43
N LEU A 63 -18.67 -5.52 9.14
CA LEU A 63 -19.31 -6.83 9.07
C LEU A 63 -19.85 -7.27 10.43
N ALA A 64 -19.17 -6.93 11.51
CA ALA A 64 -19.67 -7.22 12.86
C ALA A 64 -20.91 -6.39 13.19
N ALA A 65 -20.98 -5.15 12.70
CA ALA A 65 -22.12 -4.25 12.94
C ALA A 65 -23.34 -4.60 12.08
N TYR A 66 -23.13 -5.26 10.95
CA TYR A 66 -24.20 -5.62 10.01
C TYR A 66 -24.19 -7.13 9.76
N PRO A 67 -24.68 -7.93 10.74
CA PRO A 67 -24.61 -9.39 10.63
C PRO A 67 -25.40 -9.98 9.48
N GLU A 68 -26.34 -9.23 8.90
CA GLU A 68 -27.07 -9.66 7.72
C GLU A 68 -26.22 -9.67 6.45
N VAL A 69 -25.10 -8.96 6.46
CA VAL A 69 -24.14 -9.00 5.36
C VAL A 69 -23.15 -10.12 5.64
N GLN A 70 -23.14 -11.12 4.77
CA GLN A 70 -22.25 -12.26 4.94
C GLN A 70 -21.07 -12.17 3.97
N SER A 71 -19.89 -12.39 4.49
CA SER A 71 -18.68 -12.45 3.69
C SER A 71 -17.72 -13.43 4.33
N SER A 72 -17.02 -14.21 3.52
CA SER A 72 -16.01 -15.10 4.04
C SER A 72 -14.81 -14.27 4.50
N GLU A 73 -14.06 -14.79 5.45
CA GLU A 73 -12.83 -14.17 5.90
C GLU A 73 -11.84 -14.02 4.74
N GLU A 74 -11.76 -15.03 3.89
CA GLU A 74 -10.89 -15.02 2.73
C GLU A 74 -11.22 -13.89 1.77
N THR A 75 -12.51 -13.69 1.48
CA THR A 75 -12.96 -12.59 0.62
C THR A 75 -12.61 -11.25 1.24
N ALA A 76 -12.86 -11.09 2.53
CA ALA A 76 -12.53 -9.84 3.23
C ALA A 76 -11.03 -9.52 3.13
N ILE A 77 -10.18 -10.51 3.31
CA ILE A 77 -8.73 -10.33 3.18
C ILE A 77 -8.35 -9.88 1.77
N ILE A 78 -8.87 -10.57 0.77
CA ILE A 78 -8.50 -10.28 -0.63
C ILE A 78 -8.90 -8.86 -1.03
N ILE A 79 -10.14 -8.47 -0.77
CA ILE A 79 -10.63 -7.17 -1.23
C ILE A 79 -10.00 -6.01 -0.47
N THR A 80 -9.53 -6.23 0.75
CA THR A 80 -8.92 -5.15 1.54
C THR A 80 -7.41 -5.08 1.38
N LEU A 81 -6.71 -6.20 1.56
CA LEU A 81 -5.26 -6.18 1.54
C LEU A 81 -4.69 -5.94 0.14
N PHE A 82 -5.43 -6.27 -0.89
CA PHE A 82 -4.94 -6.15 -2.26
C PHE A 82 -5.59 -5.01 -3.06
N HIS A 83 -6.42 -4.18 -2.43
CA HIS A 83 -7.15 -3.16 -3.18
C HIS A 83 -6.28 -2.07 -3.78
N ASP A 84 -5.12 -1.80 -3.19
CA ASP A 84 -4.21 -0.74 -3.64
C ASP A 84 -2.91 -1.28 -4.23
N LEU A 85 -2.90 -2.51 -4.74
CA LEU A 85 -1.69 -3.07 -5.35
C LEU A 85 -1.21 -2.28 -6.57
N CYS A 86 -2.08 -1.48 -7.19
CA CYS A 86 -1.68 -0.60 -8.27
C CYS A 86 -0.63 0.44 -7.85
N LYS A 87 -0.47 0.67 -6.56
CA LYS A 87 0.52 1.61 -6.04
C LYS A 87 1.90 0.99 -5.83
N VAL A 88 2.03 -0.31 -6.01
CA VAL A 88 3.32 -0.99 -5.90
C VAL A 88 4.26 -0.50 -6.99
N ASN A 89 5.49 -0.15 -6.61
CA ASN A 89 6.51 0.39 -7.50
C ASN A 89 6.09 1.68 -8.22
N MET A 90 5.10 2.39 -7.68
CA MET A 90 4.56 3.61 -8.28
C MET A 90 5.27 4.87 -7.79
N TYR A 91 5.75 4.87 -6.57
CA TYR A 91 6.31 6.06 -5.95
C TYR A 91 7.81 6.03 -5.92
N GLY A 92 8.41 7.18 -6.19
CA GLY A 92 9.83 7.41 -6.00
C GLY A 92 10.06 8.38 -4.85
N VAL A 93 11.34 8.61 -4.54
CA VAL A 93 11.74 9.58 -3.53
C VAL A 93 12.63 10.61 -4.21
N GLU A 94 12.35 11.88 -3.98
CA GLU A 94 13.20 12.95 -4.46
C GLU A 94 13.56 13.90 -3.33
N LYS A 95 14.70 14.55 -3.48
CA LYS A 95 15.13 15.58 -2.55
C LYS A 95 14.41 16.88 -2.85
N ARG A 96 13.84 17.49 -1.83
CA ARG A 96 13.22 18.79 -1.90
C ARG A 96 13.79 19.70 -0.84
N ASN A 97 13.65 21.00 -1.03
CA ASN A 97 14.14 22.00 -0.09
C ASN A 97 12.96 22.76 0.50
N ARG A 98 13.09 23.07 1.76
CA ARG A 98 12.12 23.92 2.48
C ARG A 98 12.86 24.70 3.54
N LYS A 99 12.22 25.78 4.03
CA LYS A 99 12.74 26.51 5.15
C LYS A 99 12.28 25.89 6.46
N ASP A 100 13.20 25.78 7.41
CA ASP A 100 12.84 25.33 8.75
C ASP A 100 12.23 26.48 9.58
N ALA A 101 11.95 26.23 10.85
CA ALA A 101 11.35 27.22 11.73
C ALA A 101 12.23 28.46 11.94
N ASN A 102 13.54 28.32 11.73
CA ASN A 102 14.50 29.42 11.88
C ASN A 102 14.79 30.15 10.56
N GLY A 103 14.09 29.79 9.49
CA GLY A 103 14.28 30.40 8.18
C GLY A 103 15.47 29.85 7.41
N ARG A 104 16.10 28.79 7.87
CA ARG A 104 17.22 28.15 7.18
C ARG A 104 16.72 27.13 6.18
N TRP A 105 17.44 26.98 5.07
CA TRP A 105 17.08 25.97 4.10
C TRP A 105 17.55 24.59 4.58
N GLU A 106 16.65 23.62 4.46
CA GLU A 106 16.96 22.22 4.72
C GLU A 106 16.46 21.38 3.55
N SER A 107 17.12 20.25 3.32
CA SER A 107 16.66 19.30 2.34
C SER A 107 15.93 18.16 3.06
N TYR A 108 14.96 17.58 2.38
CA TYR A 108 14.20 16.46 2.92
C TYR A 108 13.80 15.54 1.76
N ASP A 109 13.49 14.29 2.10
CA ASP A 109 13.02 13.33 1.13
C ASP A 109 11.51 13.43 1.00
N ALA A 110 11.03 13.48 -0.22
CA ALA A 110 9.60 13.50 -0.51
C ALA A 110 9.25 12.36 -1.45
N TYR A 111 8.11 11.74 -1.23
CA TYR A 111 7.61 10.74 -2.16
C TYR A 111 6.96 11.42 -3.35
N THR A 112 7.20 10.86 -4.52
CA THR A 112 6.64 11.37 -5.77
C THR A 112 6.03 10.22 -6.55
N SER A 113 5.03 10.53 -7.36
CA SER A 113 4.49 9.57 -8.30
C SER A 113 5.42 9.55 -9.52
N ASP A 114 6.04 8.42 -9.79
CA ASP A 114 6.93 8.26 -10.93
C ASP A 114 6.17 7.69 -12.11
N GLU A 115 5.40 8.54 -12.76
CA GLU A 115 4.62 8.12 -13.93
C GLU A 115 5.50 7.62 -15.06
N LYS A 116 6.65 8.26 -15.24
CA LYS A 116 7.60 7.87 -16.27
C LYS A 116 8.12 6.46 -16.03
N PHE A 117 8.49 6.17 -14.79
CA PHE A 117 8.93 4.84 -14.41
C PHE A 117 7.79 3.84 -14.56
N HIS A 118 6.59 4.22 -14.12
CA HIS A 118 5.42 3.36 -14.16
C HIS A 118 5.07 2.94 -15.58
N TYR A 119 5.11 3.86 -16.52
CA TYR A 119 4.84 3.56 -17.92
C TYR A 119 6.00 2.84 -18.59
N GLY A 120 7.19 3.40 -18.46
CA GLY A 120 8.37 2.90 -19.14
C GLY A 120 8.79 1.53 -18.68
N GLY A 121 8.69 1.25 -17.41
CA GLY A 121 9.10 -0.02 -16.84
C GLY A 121 8.29 -1.21 -17.34
N HIS A 122 7.10 -0.96 -17.82
CA HIS A 122 6.19 -2.01 -18.28
C HIS A 122 5.88 -1.96 -19.76
N GLY A 123 6.44 -0.97 -20.45
CA GLY A 123 6.10 -0.76 -21.85
C GLY A 123 4.62 -0.50 -22.08
N MET A 124 3.90 -0.14 -21.03
CA MET A 124 2.48 0.15 -21.09
C MET A 124 2.24 1.64 -20.87
N THR A 125 1.24 2.16 -21.57
CA THR A 125 0.84 3.54 -21.39
C THR A 125 -0.51 3.56 -20.71
N PHE A 126 -0.54 4.10 -19.51
CA PHE A 126 -1.78 4.30 -18.81
C PHE A 126 -2.23 5.74 -18.97
N PRO A 127 -3.54 6.00 -18.97
CA PRO A 127 -4.03 7.37 -18.96
C PRO A 127 -3.46 8.11 -17.77
N SER A 128 -3.25 9.40 -17.96
CA SER A 128 -2.86 10.29 -16.86
C SER A 128 -3.85 10.19 -15.71
N ARG A 129 -3.34 10.17 -14.54
CA ARG A 129 -4.16 10.05 -13.33
C ARG A 129 -4.30 11.36 -12.62
#